data_1c791050695f5446d6f1211f7ffdc56e
#
_entry.id   1c791050695f5446d6f1211f7ffdc56e
#
_cell.length_a   1.000
_cell.length_b   1.000
_cell.length_c   1.000
_cell.angle_alpha   90.00
_cell.angle_beta   90.00
_cell.angle_gamma   90.00
#
_symmetry.space_group_name_H-M   'P 1'
#
loop_
_entity.id
_entity.type
_entity.pdbx_description
1 polymer ?
#
loop_
_entity_poly.entity_id
_entity_poly.type
_entity_poly.pdbx_seq_one_letter_code
_entity_poly.pdbx_strand_id
1 'polypeptide(L)'
;MTGSVGSVGSVDSVGRSGTNGDRPTTGGPPGTTSGARTLAWFHCFAGIAGDMALGSLIDAGADIDEVLALLERLPFGGWGLDVEPVLRGGIAASRAIVTVQDHVVVRTYAHIVGLVEEARLPERVAARALATFAGLAEVEGNLHRRPVDQVHFHEVGGHDTIIDVVGTAAALEVLGVDEIRASAVATGTGMVRAAHGMLPNPAPAVVGLLRGIPTWGRDLPVELTTPTGAALLAALSSGFGPLPAMEVVAQGFGAGSRELEELPNCTQVVIGTRTGATGGPEADAGQPVAVLEVTLDDVTGEQLAHTVGALLDAGAHDAWLSPVLMKKGRPGHVVHVLCEPVLVPELRGVLRSETGSLGVRMTMAERWPAARSVDSVVVDGQLIRVKASAARAKAEHDDVVVAARRTGRPLREVAFRAEAAWAERQAPAAVDGSDIDATGDGDQPA
;
A
#
# COMPACT_ATOMS: atom_id res chain seq x y z
N MET A 1 -24.07 68.59 -8.78
CA MET A 1 -24.41 68.71 -7.37
C MET A 1 -23.44 67.76 -6.66
N THR A 2 -22.26 68.23 -6.34
CA THR A 2 -21.79 69.04 -5.19
C THR A 2 -21.95 68.29 -3.85
N GLY A 3 -20.84 68.02 -3.27
CA GLY A 3 -20.58 67.90 -1.85
C GLY A 3 -20.08 66.56 -1.40
N SER A 4 -19.09 66.43 -0.58
CA SER A 4 -18.09 67.29 0.05
C SER A 4 -17.08 66.40 0.77
N VAL A 5 -15.88 66.73 0.64
CA VAL A 5 -14.66 66.54 1.41
C VAL A 5 -14.88 66.42 2.93
N GLY A 6 -14.17 65.52 3.56
CA GLY A 6 -13.98 65.41 5.01
C GLY A 6 -12.64 64.76 5.35
N SER A 7 -11.76 65.55 5.82
CA SER A 7 -10.35 65.52 6.07
C SER A 7 -9.94 64.83 7.38
N VAL A 8 -8.77 64.20 7.36
CA VAL A 8 -7.64 64.23 8.31
C VAL A 8 -7.88 63.89 9.78
N GLY A 9 -7.17 62.86 10.23
CA GLY A 9 -6.82 62.62 11.61
C GLY A 9 -5.53 61.83 11.68
N SER A 10 -4.40 62.55 11.86
CA SER A 10 -3.10 62.00 12.23
C SER A 10 -3.10 61.68 13.72
N VAL A 11 -2.66 60.49 14.14
CA VAL A 11 -2.25 60.25 15.54
C VAL A 11 -0.99 59.41 15.56
N ASP A 12 0.03 59.98 16.02
CA ASP A 12 1.21 59.62 16.79
C ASP A 12 1.75 58.19 16.82
N SER A 13 3.05 58.18 16.58
CA SER A 13 4.06 57.18 16.91
C SER A 13 4.05 56.74 18.37
N VAL A 14 3.93 55.44 18.65
CA VAL A 14 4.29 54.85 19.94
C VAL A 14 5.20 53.66 19.71
N GLY A 15 6.32 53.78 20.36
CA GLY A 15 7.39 52.91 20.82
C GLY A 15 7.45 51.42 20.39
N ARG A 16 8.56 51.10 19.76
CA ARG A 16 9.12 49.73 19.74
C ARG A 16 9.49 49.30 21.17
N SER A 17 8.87 48.25 21.66
CA SER A 17 9.46 47.41 22.68
C SER A 17 9.49 45.98 22.15
N GLY A 18 10.70 45.49 21.91
CA GLY A 18 10.93 44.10 21.52
C GLY A 18 10.61 43.15 22.69
N THR A 19 9.82 42.15 22.37
CA THR A 19 9.83 40.89 23.15
C THR A 19 10.17 39.79 22.20
N ASN A 20 11.38 39.26 22.34
CA ASN A 20 11.76 37.93 21.80
C ASN A 20 10.73 36.93 22.30
N GLY A 21 9.85 36.47 21.42
CA GLY A 21 9.04 35.30 21.64
C GLY A 21 9.90 34.07 21.35
N ASP A 22 10.28 33.36 22.40
CA ASP A 22 10.88 32.04 22.33
C ASP A 22 10.03 31.15 21.40
N ARG A 23 10.62 30.70 20.29
CA ARG A 23 10.16 29.52 19.57
C ARG A 23 10.33 28.33 20.49
N PRO A 24 9.32 27.49 20.72
CA PRO A 24 9.54 26.23 21.39
C PRO A 24 10.51 25.41 20.52
N THR A 25 11.65 25.08 21.09
CA THR A 25 12.59 24.09 20.55
C THR A 25 11.84 22.77 20.44
N THR A 26 11.58 22.33 19.21
CA THR A 26 11.07 21.01 18.91
C THR A 26 12.07 20.01 19.45
N GLY A 27 11.62 19.23 20.44
CA GLY A 27 12.36 18.10 20.98
C GLY A 27 12.71 17.12 19.86
N GLY A 28 13.91 16.58 19.89
CA GLY A 28 14.35 15.51 19.00
C GLY A 28 13.38 14.33 18.99
N PRO A 29 13.47 13.43 18.01
CA PRO A 29 12.52 12.35 17.81
C PRO A 29 12.35 11.54 19.11
N PRO A 30 11.10 11.22 19.51
CA PRO A 30 10.85 10.41 20.69
C PRO A 30 11.53 9.05 20.49
N GLY A 31 12.27 8.62 21.51
CA GLY A 31 12.97 7.34 21.52
C GLY A 31 12.04 6.21 21.08
N THR A 32 12.47 5.44 20.10
CA THR A 32 11.78 4.29 19.54
C THR A 32 11.37 3.32 20.63
N THR A 33 10.09 3.27 20.94
CA THR A 33 9.50 2.12 21.64
C THR A 33 9.65 0.92 20.71
N SER A 34 10.35 -0.11 21.16
CA SER A 34 10.54 -1.37 20.44
C SER A 34 9.21 -1.90 19.90
N GLY A 35 9.02 -1.82 18.55
CA GLY A 35 7.86 -2.36 17.85
C GLY A 35 7.01 -1.38 17.03
N ALA A 36 7.22 -0.07 17.14
CA ALA A 36 6.54 0.91 16.28
C ALA A 36 7.23 1.01 14.91
N ARG A 37 6.45 0.93 13.82
CA ARG A 37 6.95 1.14 12.44
C ARG A 37 6.55 2.54 11.97
N THR A 38 7.48 3.21 11.30
CA THR A 38 7.22 4.50 10.65
C THR A 38 6.68 4.25 9.24
N LEU A 39 5.53 4.81 8.95
CA LEU A 39 4.84 4.67 7.69
C LEU A 39 4.75 6.03 6.98
N ALA A 40 5.03 6.04 5.67
CA ALA A 40 4.75 7.17 4.78
C ALA A 40 3.58 6.81 3.85
N TRP A 41 2.57 7.67 3.79
CA TRP A 41 1.47 7.54 2.85
C TRP A 41 1.45 8.72 1.89
N PHE A 42 1.68 8.45 0.58
CA PHE A 42 1.62 9.45 -0.48
C PHE A 42 0.20 9.64 -0.97
N HIS A 43 -0.31 10.85 -0.88
CA HIS A 43 -1.60 11.25 -1.42
C HIS A 43 -1.42 11.88 -2.80
N CYS A 44 -1.62 11.08 -3.83
CA CYS A 44 -1.37 11.45 -5.23
C CYS A 44 -2.61 12.06 -5.89
N PHE A 45 -3.33 12.95 -5.19
CA PHE A 45 -4.57 13.59 -5.67
C PHE A 45 -4.36 14.50 -6.89
N ALA A 46 -3.15 15.06 -7.03
CA ALA A 46 -2.71 15.84 -8.18
C ALA A 46 -1.61 15.14 -8.99
N GLY A 47 -1.47 13.82 -8.83
CA GLY A 47 -0.37 13.06 -9.40
C GLY A 47 0.89 13.08 -8.55
N ILE A 48 2.02 12.72 -9.17
CA ILE A 48 3.33 12.67 -8.52
C ILE A 48 4.45 12.74 -9.56
N ALA A 49 5.51 13.48 -9.24
CA ALA A 49 6.76 13.55 -9.98
C ALA A 49 7.94 13.33 -9.01
N GLY A 50 9.13 13.15 -9.50
CA GLY A 50 10.30 12.90 -8.67
C GLY A 50 10.58 14.05 -7.71
N ASP A 51 10.61 15.28 -8.22
CA ASP A 51 10.75 16.53 -7.46
C ASP A 51 9.63 16.72 -6.43
N MET A 52 8.38 16.34 -6.77
CA MET A 52 7.25 16.40 -5.85
C MET A 52 7.37 15.39 -4.72
N ALA A 53 7.84 14.17 -5.00
CA ALA A 53 8.08 13.17 -3.97
C ALA A 53 9.18 13.63 -3.00
N LEU A 54 10.33 14.06 -3.52
CA LEU A 54 11.44 14.58 -2.72
C LEU A 54 11.03 15.80 -1.91
N GLY A 55 10.41 16.79 -2.55
CA GLY A 55 9.93 18.03 -1.90
C GLY A 55 8.95 17.74 -0.78
N SER A 56 8.03 16.78 -0.95
CA SER A 56 7.05 16.42 0.09
C SER A 56 7.70 15.81 1.34
N LEU A 57 8.74 15.00 1.19
CA LEU A 57 9.47 14.41 2.29
C LEU A 57 10.31 15.44 3.05
N ILE A 58 10.93 16.39 2.33
CA ILE A 58 11.66 17.50 2.95
C ILE A 58 10.69 18.39 3.72
N ASP A 59 9.52 18.70 3.14
CA ASP A 59 8.48 19.49 3.80
C ASP A 59 7.90 18.78 5.05
N ALA A 60 7.89 17.45 5.05
CA ALA A 60 7.50 16.63 6.18
C ALA A 60 8.58 16.53 7.28
N GLY A 61 9.77 17.12 7.09
CA GLY A 61 10.82 17.22 8.09
C GLY A 61 12.06 16.37 7.82
N ALA A 62 12.25 15.82 6.62
CA ALA A 62 13.55 15.24 6.24
C ALA A 62 14.61 16.35 6.24
N ASP A 63 15.68 16.15 7.01
CA ASP A 63 16.78 17.11 7.08
C ASP A 63 17.51 17.17 5.73
N ILE A 64 17.49 18.35 5.11
CA ILE A 64 18.07 18.56 3.78
C ILE A 64 19.57 18.36 3.76
N ASP A 65 20.27 18.73 4.84
CA ASP A 65 21.73 18.59 4.91
C ASP A 65 22.13 17.11 4.99
N GLU A 66 21.34 16.26 5.68
CA GLU A 66 21.54 14.83 5.71
C GLU A 66 21.23 14.20 4.33
N VAL A 67 20.20 14.64 3.63
CA VAL A 67 19.88 14.22 2.27
C VAL A 67 21.00 14.59 1.31
N LEU A 68 21.49 15.84 1.35
CA LEU A 68 22.61 16.32 0.53
C LEU A 68 23.88 15.51 0.79
N ALA A 69 24.20 15.22 2.04
CA ALA A 69 25.38 14.42 2.39
C ALA A 69 25.34 13.00 1.80
N LEU A 70 24.15 12.43 1.59
CA LEU A 70 23.99 11.16 0.88
C LEU A 70 24.11 11.32 -0.64
N LEU A 71 23.53 12.38 -1.20
CA LEU A 71 23.60 12.67 -2.64
C LEU A 71 25.02 13.02 -3.10
N GLU A 72 25.82 13.70 -2.28
CA GLU A 72 27.22 14.04 -2.56
C GLU A 72 28.13 12.82 -2.70
N ARG A 73 27.69 11.62 -2.28
CA ARG A 73 28.43 10.37 -2.51
C ARG A 73 28.32 9.87 -3.95
N LEU A 74 27.38 10.39 -4.74
CA LEU A 74 27.25 10.02 -6.14
C LEU A 74 28.51 10.43 -6.91
N PRO A 75 29.10 9.56 -7.72
CA PRO A 75 30.41 9.79 -8.39
C PRO A 75 30.29 10.69 -9.63
N PHE A 76 29.47 11.75 -9.53
CA PHE A 76 29.35 12.79 -10.54
C PHE A 76 29.05 14.15 -9.90
N GLY A 77 29.52 15.20 -10.52
CA GLY A 77 29.28 16.58 -10.09
C GLY A 77 28.47 17.38 -11.12
N GLY A 78 28.44 18.70 -10.95
CA GLY A 78 27.75 19.61 -11.89
C GLY A 78 26.22 19.60 -11.67
N TRP A 79 25.78 19.26 -10.48
CA TRP A 79 24.39 19.36 -10.04
C TRP A 79 24.26 20.17 -8.75
N GLY A 80 23.07 20.68 -8.49
CA GLY A 80 22.69 21.31 -7.23
C GLY A 80 21.24 20.95 -6.90
N LEU A 81 20.89 20.96 -5.62
CA LEU A 81 19.54 20.78 -5.13
C LEU A 81 19.21 21.96 -4.22
N ASP A 82 18.24 22.78 -4.63
CA ASP A 82 17.66 23.84 -3.84
C ASP A 82 16.23 23.50 -3.45
N VAL A 83 15.78 23.99 -2.29
CA VAL A 83 14.41 23.82 -1.83
C VAL A 83 13.78 25.16 -1.55
N GLU A 84 12.75 25.51 -2.32
CA GLU A 84 12.06 26.78 -2.20
C GLU A 84 10.66 26.59 -1.57
N PRO A 85 10.30 27.40 -0.57
CA PRO A 85 8.92 27.46 -0.09
C PRO A 85 8.05 28.16 -1.13
N VAL A 86 6.99 27.51 -1.56
CA VAL A 86 6.05 28.03 -2.56
C VAL A 86 4.60 27.88 -2.09
N LEU A 87 3.68 28.56 -2.77
CA LEU A 87 2.24 28.34 -2.62
C LEU A 87 1.72 27.67 -3.89
N ARG A 88 0.85 26.66 -3.73
CA ARG A 88 0.11 26.03 -4.81
C ARG A 88 -1.37 25.99 -4.43
N GLY A 89 -2.20 26.72 -5.17
CA GLY A 89 -3.61 26.87 -4.82
C GLY A 89 -3.83 27.36 -3.39
N GLY A 90 -2.91 28.18 -2.84
CA GLY A 90 -2.95 28.66 -1.46
C GLY A 90 -2.39 27.71 -0.40
N ILE A 91 -1.97 26.49 -0.77
CA ILE A 91 -1.31 25.54 0.13
C ILE A 91 0.20 25.81 0.13
N ALA A 92 0.79 25.97 1.31
CA ALA A 92 2.25 26.03 1.46
C ALA A 92 2.86 24.66 1.13
N ALA A 93 3.91 24.67 0.33
CA ALA A 93 4.59 23.47 -0.14
C ALA A 93 6.08 23.75 -0.37
N SER A 94 6.89 22.70 -0.36
CA SER A 94 8.32 22.78 -0.70
C SER A 94 8.54 22.30 -2.13
N ARG A 95 9.20 23.12 -2.93
CA ARG A 95 9.61 22.79 -4.28
C ARG A 95 11.08 22.39 -4.30
N ALA A 96 11.36 21.13 -4.59
CA ALA A 96 12.71 20.67 -4.86
C ALA A 96 13.12 21.06 -6.29
N ILE A 97 14.27 21.73 -6.44
CA ILE A 97 14.79 22.22 -7.72
C ILE A 97 16.17 21.61 -7.93
N VAL A 98 16.22 20.65 -8.83
CA VAL A 98 17.50 20.08 -9.27
C VAL A 98 18.03 20.90 -10.42
N THR A 99 19.24 21.48 -10.25
CA THR A 99 19.96 22.20 -11.29
C THR A 99 21.09 21.31 -11.81
N VAL A 100 21.27 21.25 -13.14
CA VAL A 100 22.35 20.49 -13.79
C VAL A 100 23.08 21.34 -14.81
N GLN A 101 24.42 21.24 -14.81
CA GLN A 101 25.26 22.01 -15.73
C GLN A 101 25.29 21.39 -17.13
N ASP A 102 25.20 20.05 -17.23
CA ASP A 102 25.20 19.30 -18.49
C ASP A 102 23.87 18.65 -18.78
N HIS A 103 23.17 19.09 -19.83
CA HIS A 103 21.80 18.71 -20.13
C HIS A 103 21.60 17.44 -20.98
N VAL A 104 22.65 16.80 -21.48
CA VAL A 104 22.50 15.68 -22.43
C VAL A 104 23.50 14.56 -22.15
N VAL A 105 23.20 13.72 -21.21
CA VAL A 105 23.86 12.42 -21.11
C VAL A 105 22.80 11.31 -21.14
N VAL A 106 22.67 10.66 -22.30
CA VAL A 106 21.92 9.41 -22.42
C VAL A 106 22.67 8.33 -21.66
N ARG A 107 22.11 7.80 -20.60
CA ARG A 107 22.72 6.75 -19.79
C ARG A 107 22.01 5.41 -20.01
N THR A 108 22.80 4.35 -19.94
CA THR A 108 22.22 3.00 -19.88
C THR A 108 21.82 2.67 -18.44
N TYR A 109 20.87 1.75 -18.29
CA TYR A 109 20.52 1.21 -16.97
C TYR A 109 21.74 0.69 -16.21
N ALA A 110 22.61 -0.09 -16.88
CA ALA A 110 23.84 -0.60 -16.27
C ALA A 110 24.76 0.51 -15.75
N HIS A 111 24.84 1.65 -16.46
CA HIS A 111 25.63 2.80 -15.99
C HIS A 111 25.04 3.40 -14.71
N ILE A 112 23.70 3.58 -14.65
CA ILE A 112 23.04 4.11 -13.44
C ILE A 112 23.25 3.17 -12.26
N VAL A 113 23.11 1.86 -12.45
CA VAL A 113 23.42 0.86 -11.42
C VAL A 113 24.85 1.04 -10.90
N GLY A 114 25.84 1.17 -11.79
CA GLY A 114 27.23 1.40 -11.41
C GLY A 114 27.43 2.68 -10.58
N LEU A 115 26.76 3.80 -10.94
CA LEU A 115 26.82 5.05 -10.17
C LEU A 115 26.25 4.88 -8.73
N VAL A 116 25.12 4.18 -8.59
CA VAL A 116 24.52 3.94 -7.27
C VAL A 116 25.37 3.00 -6.42
N GLU A 117 25.96 1.95 -7.02
CA GLU A 117 26.84 1.02 -6.31
C GLU A 117 28.15 1.70 -5.87
N GLU A 118 28.75 2.53 -6.74
CA GLU A 118 29.98 3.26 -6.44
C GLU A 118 29.79 4.28 -5.31
N ALA A 119 28.59 4.88 -5.20
CA ALA A 119 28.23 5.85 -4.17
C ALA A 119 28.25 5.29 -2.74
N ARG A 120 28.24 3.96 -2.58
CA ARG A 120 28.23 3.27 -1.27
C ARG A 120 27.19 3.86 -0.30
N LEU A 121 26.00 4.06 -0.80
CA LEU A 121 24.87 4.55 -0.02
C LEU A 121 24.47 3.52 1.07
N PRO A 122 23.73 3.94 2.11
CA PRO A 122 23.10 2.98 3.02
C PRO A 122 22.29 1.94 2.25
N GLU A 123 22.27 0.69 2.72
CA GLU A 123 21.68 -0.44 2.00
C GLU A 123 20.23 -0.18 1.57
N ARG A 124 19.42 0.40 2.44
CA ARG A 124 18.00 0.71 2.15
C ARG A 124 17.88 1.81 1.08
N VAL A 125 18.74 2.81 1.10
CA VAL A 125 18.77 3.89 0.09
C VAL A 125 19.13 3.32 -1.28
N ALA A 126 20.22 2.56 -1.35
CA ALA A 126 20.64 1.91 -2.59
C ALA A 126 19.58 0.94 -3.13
N ALA A 127 19.01 0.10 -2.27
CA ALA A 127 17.95 -0.86 -2.65
C ALA A 127 16.72 -0.16 -3.23
N ARG A 128 16.24 0.92 -2.59
CA ARG A 128 15.09 1.71 -3.04
C ARG A 128 15.39 2.38 -4.40
N ALA A 129 16.54 3.01 -4.54
CA ALA A 129 16.94 3.65 -5.79
C ALA A 129 17.06 2.63 -6.93
N LEU A 130 17.75 1.52 -6.72
CA LEU A 130 17.92 0.47 -7.72
C LEU A 130 16.60 -0.18 -8.12
N ALA A 131 15.68 -0.43 -7.17
CA ALA A 131 14.35 -0.94 -7.47
C ALA A 131 13.56 0.02 -8.37
N THR A 132 13.64 1.32 -8.11
CA THR A 132 12.98 2.35 -8.94
C THR A 132 13.54 2.38 -10.36
N PHE A 133 14.86 2.38 -10.51
CA PHE A 133 15.49 2.35 -11.83
C PHE A 133 15.27 1.03 -12.57
N ALA A 134 15.18 -0.09 -11.88
CA ALA A 134 14.83 -1.38 -12.49
C ALA A 134 13.42 -1.34 -13.10
N GLY A 135 12.44 -0.80 -12.37
CA GLY A 135 11.08 -0.62 -12.91
C GLY A 135 11.03 0.29 -14.14
N LEU A 136 11.77 1.40 -14.12
CA LEU A 136 11.91 2.27 -15.30
C LEU A 136 12.53 1.53 -16.48
N ALA A 137 13.61 0.78 -16.26
CA ALA A 137 14.30 0.05 -17.31
C ALA A 137 13.47 -1.08 -17.91
N GLU A 138 12.67 -1.77 -17.08
CA GLU A 138 11.75 -2.81 -17.55
C GLU A 138 10.69 -2.23 -18.50
N VAL A 139 10.06 -1.13 -18.11
CA VAL A 139 9.01 -0.50 -18.93
C VAL A 139 9.58 0.09 -20.21
N GLU A 140 10.72 0.80 -20.16
CA GLU A 140 11.41 1.32 -21.34
C GLU A 140 11.86 0.20 -22.28
N GLY A 141 12.40 -0.90 -21.70
CA GLY A 141 12.76 -2.09 -22.47
C GLY A 141 11.58 -2.69 -23.23
N ASN A 142 10.42 -2.79 -22.56
CA ASN A 142 9.20 -3.28 -23.18
C ASN A 142 8.69 -2.34 -24.29
N LEU A 143 8.69 -1.03 -24.06
CA LEU A 143 8.26 -0.03 -25.05
C LEU A 143 9.13 -0.03 -26.31
N HIS A 144 10.44 -0.20 -26.12
CA HIS A 144 11.40 -0.20 -27.24
C HIS A 144 11.73 -1.59 -27.76
N ARG A 145 11.14 -2.66 -27.18
CA ARG A 145 11.43 -4.07 -27.51
C ARG A 145 12.91 -4.38 -27.42
N ARG A 146 13.56 -3.93 -26.35
CA ARG A 146 14.99 -4.15 -26.07
C ARG A 146 15.18 -4.87 -24.75
N PRO A 147 16.22 -5.68 -24.61
CA PRO A 147 16.62 -6.22 -23.30
C PRO A 147 16.92 -5.11 -22.30
N VAL A 148 16.60 -5.33 -21.03
CA VAL A 148 16.70 -4.32 -19.95
C VAL A 148 18.14 -3.77 -19.81
N ASP A 149 19.16 -4.61 -19.97
CA ASP A 149 20.58 -4.25 -19.92
C ASP A 149 21.03 -3.33 -21.06
N GLN A 150 20.28 -3.30 -22.17
CA GLN A 150 20.54 -2.47 -23.34
C GLN A 150 19.63 -1.24 -23.43
N VAL A 151 18.84 -0.98 -22.40
CA VAL A 151 17.96 0.18 -22.36
C VAL A 151 18.79 1.46 -22.22
N HIS A 152 18.52 2.41 -23.09
CA HIS A 152 19.00 3.79 -23.00
C HIS A 152 17.85 4.67 -22.55
N PHE A 153 18.02 5.34 -21.44
CA PHE A 153 17.05 6.29 -20.95
C PHE A 153 17.12 7.61 -21.72
N HIS A 154 16.07 7.93 -22.44
CA HIS A 154 16.00 9.17 -23.23
C HIS A 154 15.45 10.35 -22.42
N GLU A 155 14.59 10.08 -21.44
CA GLU A 155 13.92 11.08 -20.62
C GLU A 155 14.27 10.98 -19.12
N VAL A 156 14.51 9.75 -18.63
CA VAL A 156 14.75 9.47 -17.21
C VAL A 156 16.21 9.13 -16.87
N GLY A 157 17.15 9.37 -17.79
CA GLY A 157 18.57 9.11 -17.61
C GLY A 157 19.40 10.34 -17.22
N GLY A 158 18.78 11.49 -17.05
CA GLY A 158 19.42 12.73 -16.64
C GLY A 158 19.90 12.72 -15.19
N HIS A 159 20.79 13.64 -14.85
CA HIS A 159 21.21 13.84 -13.46
C HIS A 159 20.06 14.23 -12.56
N ASP A 160 19.12 15.03 -13.07
CA ASP A 160 17.88 15.44 -12.39
C ASP A 160 17.09 14.23 -11.88
N THR A 161 16.80 13.26 -12.76
CA THR A 161 16.10 12.05 -12.37
C THR A 161 16.89 11.22 -11.36
N ILE A 162 18.23 11.14 -11.50
CA ILE A 162 19.06 10.39 -10.53
C ILE A 162 19.00 11.07 -9.15
N ILE A 163 19.08 12.39 -9.10
CA ILE A 163 18.99 13.16 -7.86
C ILE A 163 17.59 13.01 -7.24
N ASP A 164 16.51 13.09 -8.03
CA ASP A 164 15.14 12.89 -7.55
C ASP A 164 14.92 11.52 -6.92
N VAL A 165 15.36 10.45 -7.61
CA VAL A 165 15.18 9.07 -7.15
C VAL A 165 16.03 8.77 -5.92
N VAL A 166 17.34 9.08 -5.96
CA VAL A 166 18.25 8.84 -4.84
C VAL A 166 17.90 9.76 -3.67
N GLY A 167 17.57 11.03 -3.94
CA GLY A 167 17.15 12.00 -2.93
C GLY A 167 15.89 11.58 -2.22
N THR A 168 14.87 11.10 -2.96
CA THR A 168 13.64 10.53 -2.36
C THR A 168 13.97 9.33 -1.47
N ALA A 169 14.82 8.41 -1.93
CA ALA A 169 15.26 7.25 -1.15
C ALA A 169 16.04 7.67 0.11
N ALA A 170 16.89 8.70 0.01
CA ALA A 170 17.64 9.29 1.12
C ALA A 170 16.70 9.98 2.13
N ALA A 171 15.77 10.80 1.67
CA ALA A 171 14.80 11.48 2.53
C ALA A 171 13.91 10.49 3.31
N LEU A 172 13.50 9.39 2.68
CA LEU A 172 12.79 8.29 3.35
C LEU A 172 13.65 7.60 4.42
N GLU A 173 14.95 7.52 4.22
CA GLU A 173 15.89 6.96 5.21
C GLU A 173 16.10 7.91 6.39
N VAL A 174 16.30 9.20 6.11
CA VAL A 174 16.45 10.26 7.12
C VAL A 174 15.21 10.35 8.03
N LEU A 175 14.01 10.19 7.47
CA LEU A 175 12.76 10.12 8.24
C LEU A 175 12.53 8.77 8.94
N GLY A 176 13.41 7.79 8.76
CA GLY A 176 13.26 6.45 9.35
C GLY A 176 12.03 5.70 8.84
N VAL A 177 11.60 5.92 7.60
CA VAL A 177 10.41 5.28 7.03
C VAL A 177 10.66 3.80 6.76
N ASP A 178 9.84 2.94 7.38
CA ASP A 178 9.89 1.49 7.22
C ASP A 178 8.94 0.97 6.16
N GLU A 179 7.76 1.56 6.05
CA GLU A 179 6.70 1.15 5.13
C GLU A 179 6.23 2.36 4.31
N ILE A 180 5.98 2.12 3.02
CA ILE A 180 5.49 3.15 2.10
C ILE A 180 4.17 2.66 1.51
N ARG A 181 3.16 3.51 1.52
CA ARG A 181 1.86 3.29 0.88
C ARG A 181 1.45 4.53 0.09
N ALA A 182 0.48 4.36 -0.81
CA ALA A 182 -0.03 5.49 -1.57
C ALA A 182 -1.55 5.41 -1.78
N SER A 183 -2.16 6.54 -2.10
CA SER A 183 -3.53 6.59 -2.61
C SER A 183 -3.62 6.05 -4.03
N ALA A 184 -4.83 5.97 -4.59
CA ALA A 184 -4.99 5.90 -6.04
C ALA A 184 -4.30 7.09 -6.70
N VAL A 185 -3.68 6.87 -7.88
CA VAL A 185 -2.82 7.83 -8.57
C VAL A 185 -3.62 8.63 -9.61
N ALA A 186 -3.62 9.96 -9.48
CA ALA A 186 -4.23 10.83 -10.48
C ALA A 186 -3.32 11.00 -11.69
N THR A 187 -3.88 10.88 -12.89
CA THR A 187 -3.22 11.19 -14.17
C THR A 187 -3.97 12.29 -14.89
N GLY A 188 -3.30 12.99 -15.79
CA GLY A 188 -3.95 13.98 -16.66
C GLY A 188 -4.49 13.37 -17.96
N THR A 189 -4.95 14.24 -18.85
CA THR A 189 -5.51 13.90 -20.16
C THR A 189 -4.77 14.63 -21.29
N GLY A 190 -5.16 14.37 -22.54
CA GLY A 190 -4.63 15.07 -23.72
C GLY A 190 -3.32 14.51 -24.24
N MET A 191 -2.40 15.40 -24.60
CA MET A 191 -1.11 15.04 -25.20
C MET A 191 0.03 15.77 -24.48
N VAL A 192 1.16 15.09 -24.31
CA VAL A 192 2.39 15.66 -23.75
C VAL A 192 3.51 15.63 -24.77
N ARG A 193 4.41 16.62 -24.73
CA ARG A 193 5.61 16.63 -25.55
C ARG A 193 6.72 15.87 -24.82
N ALA A 194 7.26 14.86 -25.46
CA ALA A 194 8.29 13.98 -24.96
C ALA A 194 9.46 13.90 -25.97
N ALA A 195 10.55 13.21 -25.64
CA ALA A 195 11.66 12.99 -26.58
C ALA A 195 11.23 12.29 -27.88
N HIS A 196 10.18 11.48 -27.81
CA HIS A 196 9.58 10.78 -28.94
C HIS A 196 8.50 11.58 -29.69
N GLY A 197 8.36 12.88 -29.42
CA GLY A 197 7.35 13.75 -30.01
C GLY A 197 6.12 13.92 -29.12
N MET A 198 4.94 14.04 -29.76
CA MET A 198 3.67 14.17 -29.04
C MET A 198 3.14 12.80 -28.65
N LEU A 199 3.05 12.52 -27.36
CA LEU A 199 2.53 11.27 -26.80
C LEU A 199 1.19 11.49 -26.11
N PRO A 200 0.34 10.45 -26.00
CA PRO A 200 -0.87 10.52 -25.20
C PRO A 200 -0.53 10.74 -23.72
N ASN A 201 -1.39 11.41 -23.00
CA ASN A 201 -1.30 11.58 -21.55
C ASN A 201 -2.45 10.83 -20.86
N PRO A 202 -2.20 9.89 -19.93
CA PRO A 202 -0.86 9.55 -19.40
C PRO A 202 0.08 8.92 -20.45
N ALA A 203 1.38 9.23 -20.32
CA ALA A 203 2.40 8.69 -21.22
C ALA A 203 2.48 7.15 -21.17
N PRO A 204 2.85 6.46 -22.26
CA PRO A 204 2.93 5.00 -22.29
C PRO A 204 3.81 4.40 -21.19
N ALA A 205 4.90 5.07 -20.83
CA ALA A 205 5.78 4.67 -19.72
C ALA A 205 5.01 4.73 -18.37
N VAL A 206 4.26 5.79 -18.12
CA VAL A 206 3.43 5.92 -16.90
C VAL A 206 2.40 4.80 -16.81
N VAL A 207 1.69 4.50 -17.91
CA VAL A 207 0.71 3.41 -17.95
C VAL A 207 1.37 2.05 -17.69
N GLY A 208 2.55 1.82 -18.24
CA GLY A 208 3.34 0.61 -18.02
C GLY A 208 3.73 0.42 -16.56
N LEU A 209 4.23 1.49 -15.92
CA LEU A 209 4.64 1.50 -14.52
C LEU A 209 3.47 1.34 -13.55
N LEU A 210 2.32 1.91 -13.87
CA LEU A 210 1.12 1.85 -13.03
C LEU A 210 0.28 0.58 -13.25
N ARG A 211 0.78 -0.43 -13.96
CA ARG A 211 0.06 -1.71 -14.15
C ARG A 211 -0.28 -2.35 -12.79
N GLY A 212 -1.55 -2.61 -12.55
CA GLY A 212 -2.05 -3.18 -11.29
C GLY A 212 -2.19 -2.18 -10.13
N ILE A 213 -1.87 -0.92 -10.36
CA ILE A 213 -1.99 0.17 -9.39
C ILE A 213 -3.29 0.92 -9.63
N PRO A 214 -4.13 1.17 -8.60
CA PRO A 214 -5.34 1.96 -8.72
C PRO A 214 -5.02 3.35 -9.27
N THR A 215 -5.61 3.69 -10.42
CA THR A 215 -5.32 4.93 -11.15
C THR A 215 -6.62 5.54 -11.67
N TRP A 216 -6.70 6.85 -11.75
CA TRP A 216 -7.85 7.57 -12.27
C TRP A 216 -7.44 8.83 -13.03
N GLY A 217 -8.20 9.18 -14.06
CA GLY A 217 -7.95 10.36 -14.88
C GLY A 217 -8.63 11.60 -14.34
N ARG A 218 -7.91 12.72 -14.27
CA ARG A 218 -8.48 14.07 -14.14
C ARG A 218 -8.63 14.67 -15.51
N ASP A 219 -9.69 15.42 -15.72
CA ASP A 219 -9.91 16.18 -16.98
C ASP A 219 -9.05 17.46 -16.99
N LEU A 220 -7.74 17.27 -16.95
CA LEU A 220 -6.73 18.31 -17.01
C LEU A 220 -5.70 17.96 -18.09
N PRO A 221 -5.51 18.82 -19.13
CA PRO A 221 -4.62 18.52 -20.24
C PRO A 221 -3.15 18.78 -19.92
N VAL A 222 -2.70 18.26 -18.78
CA VAL A 222 -1.33 18.37 -18.26
C VAL A 222 -0.85 17.04 -17.72
N GLU A 223 0.44 16.79 -17.78
CA GLU A 223 1.05 15.63 -17.12
C GLU A 223 1.06 15.85 -15.62
N LEU A 224 0.24 15.08 -14.89
CA LEU A 224 0.15 15.12 -13.44
C LEU A 224 1.09 14.09 -12.78
N THR A 225 1.26 12.95 -13.44
CA THR A 225 2.16 11.88 -12.99
C THR A 225 3.22 11.63 -14.05
N THR A 226 4.47 11.81 -13.66
CA THR A 226 5.63 11.57 -14.53
C THR A 226 6.11 10.11 -14.44
N PRO A 227 6.90 9.61 -15.41
CA PRO A 227 7.50 8.29 -15.32
C PRO A 227 8.31 8.07 -14.03
N THR A 228 9.09 9.08 -13.59
CA THR A 228 9.87 9.01 -12.34
C THR A 228 8.98 8.84 -11.11
N GLY A 229 7.92 9.66 -11.00
CA GLY A 229 6.97 9.56 -9.90
C GLY A 229 6.21 8.25 -9.88
N ALA A 230 5.77 7.77 -11.06
CA ALA A 230 5.11 6.46 -11.20
C ALA A 230 6.05 5.31 -10.78
N ALA A 231 7.33 5.36 -11.16
CA ALA A 231 8.32 4.35 -10.83
C ALA A 231 8.62 4.30 -9.33
N LEU A 232 8.75 5.46 -8.66
CA LEU A 232 8.90 5.55 -7.21
C LEU A 232 7.75 4.84 -6.49
N LEU A 233 6.50 5.13 -6.88
CA LEU A 233 5.35 4.48 -6.27
C LEU A 233 5.28 2.98 -6.56
N ALA A 234 5.49 2.58 -7.80
CA ALA A 234 5.43 1.18 -8.22
C ALA A 234 6.49 0.31 -7.53
N ALA A 235 7.71 0.85 -7.35
CA ALA A 235 8.81 0.13 -6.76
C ALA A 235 8.78 0.11 -5.23
N LEU A 236 8.30 1.18 -4.59
CA LEU A 236 8.48 1.39 -3.16
C LEU A 236 7.21 1.18 -2.33
N SER A 237 6.01 1.29 -2.94
CA SER A 237 4.77 1.15 -2.18
C SER A 237 4.41 -0.31 -1.92
N SER A 238 4.19 -0.65 -0.66
CA SER A 238 3.70 -1.97 -0.23
C SER A 238 2.20 -2.16 -0.47
N GLY A 239 1.46 -1.10 -0.79
CA GLY A 239 0.03 -1.15 -1.09
C GLY A 239 -0.57 0.21 -1.40
N PHE A 240 -1.78 0.18 -1.98
CA PHE A 240 -2.51 1.35 -2.43
C PHE A 240 -3.89 1.40 -1.80
N GLY A 241 -4.36 2.60 -1.42
CA GLY A 241 -5.66 2.77 -0.81
C GLY A 241 -5.79 4.09 -0.02
N PRO A 242 -6.85 4.23 0.79
CA PRO A 242 -7.03 5.38 1.67
C PRO A 242 -5.91 5.48 2.70
N LEU A 243 -5.86 6.62 3.41
CA LEU A 243 -4.94 6.81 4.52
C LEU A 243 -5.07 5.64 5.51
N PRO A 244 -4.00 4.87 5.74
CA PRO A 244 -4.05 3.74 6.67
C PRO A 244 -4.21 4.22 8.11
N ALA A 245 -4.72 3.34 8.99
CA ALA A 245 -4.78 3.63 10.41
C ALA A 245 -3.35 3.82 10.97
N MET A 246 -3.07 5.01 11.47
CA MET A 246 -1.78 5.38 12.08
C MET A 246 -1.94 6.61 12.96
N GLU A 247 -1.03 6.80 13.89
CA GLU A 247 -0.86 8.07 14.60
C GLU A 247 -0.03 9.01 13.72
N VAL A 248 -0.66 10.10 13.24
CA VAL A 248 0.00 11.07 12.36
C VAL A 248 1.05 11.85 13.15
N VAL A 249 2.29 11.84 12.65
CA VAL A 249 3.43 12.55 13.24
C VAL A 249 3.76 13.82 12.47
N ALA A 250 3.74 13.74 11.13
CA ALA A 250 4.07 14.87 10.26
C ALA A 250 3.31 14.76 8.93
N GLN A 251 3.28 15.86 8.21
CA GLN A 251 2.86 15.91 6.81
C GLN A 251 3.71 16.89 6.05
N GLY A 252 3.80 16.71 4.74
CA GLY A 252 4.47 17.64 3.85
C GLY A 252 3.86 17.65 2.45
N PHE A 253 4.04 18.76 1.76
CA PHE A 253 3.58 18.97 0.38
C PHE A 253 4.77 19.26 -0.52
N GLY A 254 4.97 18.43 -1.53
CA GLY A 254 5.97 18.64 -2.58
C GLY A 254 5.32 19.25 -3.80
N ALA A 255 5.78 20.44 -4.18
CA ALA A 255 5.19 21.23 -5.26
C ALA A 255 5.80 20.87 -6.62
N GLY A 256 4.93 20.65 -7.61
CA GLY A 256 5.34 20.59 -9.01
C GLY A 256 5.74 21.96 -9.57
N SER A 257 6.43 21.92 -10.72
CA SER A 257 6.96 23.12 -11.37
C SER A 257 5.88 24.07 -11.94
N ARG A 258 4.69 23.54 -12.27
CA ARG A 258 3.59 24.30 -12.89
C ARG A 258 2.59 24.78 -11.86
N GLU A 259 2.05 25.98 -12.06
CA GLU A 259 0.83 26.44 -11.40
C GLU A 259 -0.39 25.95 -12.18
N LEU A 260 -1.38 25.40 -11.47
CA LEU A 260 -2.66 24.97 -12.04
C LEU A 260 -3.78 25.79 -11.37
N GLU A 261 -4.68 26.33 -12.16
CA GLU A 261 -5.80 27.17 -11.65
C GLU A 261 -6.82 26.33 -10.86
N GLU A 262 -7.03 25.08 -11.28
CA GLU A 262 -8.13 24.24 -10.81
C GLU A 262 -7.73 23.33 -9.63
N LEU A 263 -6.43 23.22 -9.36
CA LEU A 263 -5.91 22.20 -8.44
C LEU A 263 -4.54 22.63 -7.89
N PRO A 264 -4.29 22.52 -6.58
CA PRO A 264 -2.93 22.61 -6.05
C PRO A 264 -2.04 21.54 -6.67
N ASN A 265 -1.06 21.94 -7.50
CA ASN A 265 -0.13 21.03 -8.13
C ASN A 265 0.93 20.56 -7.12
N CYS A 266 0.52 19.66 -6.23
CA CYS A 266 1.40 19.08 -5.21
C CYS A 266 1.04 17.61 -4.91
N THR A 267 2.06 16.88 -4.47
CA THR A 267 1.91 15.58 -3.80
C THR A 267 1.99 15.80 -2.29
N GLN A 268 1.05 15.28 -1.54
CA GLN A 268 1.11 15.26 -0.08
C GLN A 268 1.76 13.96 0.38
N VAL A 269 2.64 14.02 1.38
CA VAL A 269 3.03 12.86 2.17
C VAL A 269 2.55 13.03 3.61
N VAL A 270 2.05 11.95 4.20
CA VAL A 270 1.69 11.88 5.62
C VAL A 270 2.58 10.84 6.26
N ILE A 271 3.33 11.26 7.27
CA ILE A 271 4.21 10.39 8.07
C ILE A 271 3.49 10.06 9.37
N GLY A 272 3.49 8.81 9.75
CA GLY A 272 2.88 8.36 11.00
C GLY A 272 3.53 7.12 11.55
N THR A 273 3.20 6.82 12.80
CA THR A 273 3.63 5.60 13.48
C THR A 273 2.46 4.62 13.57
N ARG A 274 2.77 3.35 13.33
CA ARG A 274 1.85 2.25 13.55
C ARG A 274 2.33 1.48 14.76
N THR A 275 1.60 1.57 15.86
CA THR A 275 1.82 0.69 17.01
C THR A 275 1.30 -0.71 16.65
N GLY A 276 2.21 -1.62 16.33
CA GLY A 276 1.85 -2.99 16.05
C GLY A 276 1.44 -3.72 17.32
N ALA A 277 0.22 -4.23 17.40
CA ALA A 277 0.03 -5.50 18.06
C ALA A 277 0.92 -6.53 17.34
N THR A 278 1.61 -7.37 18.07
CA THR A 278 2.56 -8.40 17.60
C THR A 278 1.91 -9.45 16.69
N GLY A 279 1.59 -9.07 15.48
CA GLY A 279 1.15 -9.88 14.37
C GLY A 279 1.69 -9.22 13.10
N GLY A 280 2.33 -9.97 12.22
CA GLY A 280 3.05 -9.46 11.06
C GLY A 280 2.27 -8.46 10.20
N PRO A 281 2.93 -7.76 9.27
CA PRO A 281 2.38 -6.61 8.53
C PRO A 281 1.10 -6.89 7.72
N GLU A 282 0.71 -8.15 7.56
CA GLU A 282 -0.51 -8.55 6.86
C GLU A 282 -1.73 -8.78 7.78
N ALA A 283 -1.55 -8.93 9.10
CA ALA A 283 -2.64 -9.36 9.99
C ALA A 283 -3.63 -8.23 10.33
N ASP A 284 -3.29 -6.95 10.12
CA ASP A 284 -4.12 -5.81 10.51
C ASP A 284 -4.65 -4.98 9.31
N ALA A 285 -4.19 -5.24 8.10
CA ALA A 285 -4.80 -4.70 6.89
C ALA A 285 -6.01 -5.55 6.54
N GLY A 286 -7.21 -4.98 6.63
CA GLY A 286 -8.41 -5.64 6.15
C GLY A 286 -8.25 -6.04 4.68
N GLN A 287 -8.65 -7.24 4.34
CA GLN A 287 -8.69 -7.69 2.95
C GLN A 287 -9.92 -7.06 2.29
N PRO A 288 -9.74 -6.25 1.22
CA PRO A 288 -10.89 -5.69 0.53
C PRO A 288 -11.70 -6.81 -0.14
N VAL A 289 -12.99 -6.81 0.10
CA VAL A 289 -13.93 -7.78 -0.46
C VAL A 289 -15.15 -7.06 -1.01
N ALA A 290 -15.85 -7.70 -1.96
CA ALA A 290 -17.14 -7.28 -2.44
C ALA A 290 -18.23 -8.20 -1.89
N VAL A 291 -19.35 -7.62 -1.49
CA VAL A 291 -20.59 -8.34 -1.18
C VAL A 291 -21.57 -8.08 -2.32
N LEU A 292 -21.95 -9.13 -3.04
CA LEU A 292 -23.00 -9.09 -4.05
C LEU A 292 -24.30 -9.59 -3.45
N GLU A 293 -25.42 -8.97 -3.85
CA GLU A 293 -26.75 -9.34 -3.35
C GLU A 293 -27.80 -9.34 -4.46
N VAL A 294 -28.63 -10.36 -4.46
CA VAL A 294 -29.87 -10.41 -5.26
C VAL A 294 -31.04 -10.79 -4.36
N THR A 295 -32.21 -10.18 -4.58
CA THR A 295 -33.43 -10.48 -3.84
C THR A 295 -34.43 -11.17 -4.76
N LEU A 296 -34.95 -12.33 -4.34
CA LEU A 296 -35.73 -13.26 -5.17
C LEU A 296 -37.00 -13.68 -4.42
N ASP A 297 -38.14 -13.68 -5.13
CA ASP A 297 -39.46 -14.15 -4.62
C ASP A 297 -40.11 -15.23 -5.52
N ASP A 298 -39.39 -15.67 -6.57
CA ASP A 298 -39.90 -16.57 -7.61
C ASP A 298 -38.95 -17.74 -7.93
N VAL A 299 -37.99 -18.04 -7.05
CA VAL A 299 -36.99 -19.11 -7.20
C VAL A 299 -37.23 -20.21 -6.16
N THR A 300 -37.12 -21.49 -6.58
CA THR A 300 -37.31 -22.64 -5.70
C THR A 300 -36.10 -22.85 -4.74
N GLY A 301 -36.33 -23.55 -3.62
CA GLY A 301 -35.24 -23.88 -2.69
C GLY A 301 -34.13 -24.72 -3.32
N GLU A 302 -34.46 -25.58 -4.29
CA GLU A 302 -33.47 -26.39 -5.04
C GLU A 302 -32.57 -25.52 -5.91
N GLN A 303 -33.16 -24.55 -6.61
CA GLN A 303 -32.40 -23.57 -7.41
C GLN A 303 -31.51 -22.69 -6.53
N LEU A 304 -32.00 -22.25 -5.36
CA LEU A 304 -31.20 -21.50 -4.40
C LEU A 304 -30.00 -22.31 -3.89
N ALA A 305 -30.21 -23.59 -3.56
CA ALA A 305 -29.13 -24.47 -3.12
C ALA A 305 -28.09 -24.69 -4.21
N HIS A 306 -28.53 -24.89 -5.46
CA HIS A 306 -27.67 -25.01 -6.63
C HIS A 306 -26.86 -23.73 -6.86
N THR A 307 -27.54 -22.57 -6.80
CA THR A 307 -26.90 -21.25 -6.97
C THR A 307 -25.76 -21.02 -5.97
N VAL A 308 -25.98 -21.36 -4.68
CA VAL A 308 -24.93 -21.24 -3.66
C VAL A 308 -23.73 -22.13 -4.00
N GLY A 309 -23.96 -23.37 -4.46
CA GLY A 309 -22.88 -24.27 -4.91
C GLY A 309 -22.11 -23.70 -6.09
N ALA A 310 -22.82 -23.25 -7.14
CA ALA A 310 -22.21 -22.68 -8.35
C ALA A 310 -21.36 -21.43 -8.04
N LEU A 311 -21.80 -20.59 -7.09
CA LEU A 311 -21.05 -19.41 -6.68
C LEU A 311 -19.75 -19.78 -5.94
N LEU A 312 -19.79 -20.79 -5.07
CA LEU A 312 -18.60 -21.29 -4.38
C LEU A 312 -17.62 -21.94 -5.37
N ASP A 313 -18.12 -22.71 -6.33
CA ASP A 313 -17.31 -23.34 -7.40
C ASP A 313 -16.67 -22.30 -8.32
N ALA A 314 -17.32 -21.16 -8.52
CA ALA A 314 -16.79 -20.01 -9.26
C ALA A 314 -15.83 -19.12 -8.45
N GLY A 315 -15.44 -19.55 -7.24
CA GLY A 315 -14.41 -18.91 -6.44
C GLY A 315 -14.89 -17.86 -5.43
N ALA A 316 -16.20 -17.81 -5.13
CA ALA A 316 -16.67 -16.98 -4.03
C ALA A 316 -16.03 -17.44 -2.70
N HIS A 317 -15.68 -16.48 -1.84
CA HIS A 317 -15.21 -16.80 -0.49
C HIS A 317 -16.27 -17.42 0.38
N ASP A 318 -17.53 -16.97 0.20
CA ASP A 318 -18.72 -17.47 0.87
C ASP A 318 -19.97 -17.11 0.08
N ALA A 319 -21.02 -17.91 0.21
CA ALA A 319 -22.33 -17.64 -0.34
C ALA A 319 -23.40 -18.15 0.62
N TRP A 320 -24.38 -17.31 0.95
CA TRP A 320 -25.43 -17.68 1.90
C TRP A 320 -26.77 -17.05 1.55
N LEU A 321 -27.82 -17.54 2.21
CA LEU A 321 -29.20 -17.10 2.00
C LEU A 321 -29.74 -16.42 3.26
N SER A 322 -30.44 -15.30 3.08
CA SER A 322 -31.22 -14.66 4.13
C SER A 322 -32.71 -14.61 3.75
N PRO A 323 -33.62 -15.15 4.57
CA PRO A 323 -35.05 -15.01 4.33
C PRO A 323 -35.49 -13.57 4.52
N VAL A 324 -36.38 -13.07 3.65
CA VAL A 324 -36.90 -11.71 3.71
C VAL A 324 -38.40 -11.68 3.38
N LEU A 325 -39.08 -10.68 3.89
CA LEU A 325 -40.45 -10.35 3.46
C LEU A 325 -40.39 -9.18 2.46
N MET A 326 -40.79 -9.44 1.22
CA MET A 326 -40.76 -8.48 0.14
C MET A 326 -42.08 -7.68 0.06
N LYS A 327 -42.09 -6.68 -0.87
CA LYS A 327 -43.32 -5.90 -1.17
C LYS A 327 -44.48 -6.83 -1.47
N LYS A 328 -45.71 -6.38 -1.15
CA LYS A 328 -46.95 -7.15 -1.26
C LYS A 328 -47.03 -8.38 -0.33
N GLY A 329 -46.19 -8.44 0.72
CA GLY A 329 -46.20 -9.54 1.70
C GLY A 329 -45.67 -10.87 1.16
N ARG A 330 -44.86 -10.88 0.12
CA ARG A 330 -44.31 -12.10 -0.45
C ARG A 330 -43.06 -12.56 0.31
N PRO A 331 -42.99 -13.82 0.76
CA PRO A 331 -41.76 -14.38 1.26
C PRO A 331 -40.73 -14.49 0.11
N GLY A 332 -39.50 -14.22 0.43
CA GLY A 332 -38.40 -14.31 -0.54
C GLY A 332 -37.07 -14.55 0.15
N HIS A 333 -36.01 -14.57 -0.64
CA HIS A 333 -34.65 -14.76 -0.17
C HIS A 333 -33.71 -13.71 -0.76
N VAL A 334 -32.72 -13.30 0.01
CA VAL A 334 -31.55 -12.59 -0.49
C VAL A 334 -30.42 -13.62 -0.59
N VAL A 335 -29.85 -13.76 -1.79
CA VAL A 335 -28.59 -14.46 -2.00
C VAL A 335 -27.48 -13.46 -1.80
N HIS A 336 -26.57 -13.75 -0.88
CA HIS A 336 -25.37 -12.98 -0.61
C HIS A 336 -24.15 -13.74 -1.11
N VAL A 337 -23.18 -13.01 -1.66
CA VAL A 337 -21.92 -13.56 -2.15
C VAL A 337 -20.78 -12.68 -1.64
N LEU A 338 -19.84 -13.26 -0.93
CA LEU A 338 -18.61 -12.61 -0.52
C LEU A 338 -17.47 -13.02 -1.45
N CYS A 339 -16.80 -12.08 -2.09
CA CYS A 339 -15.75 -12.39 -3.05
C CYS A 339 -14.64 -11.35 -3.11
N GLU A 340 -13.55 -11.70 -3.77
CA GLU A 340 -12.55 -10.72 -4.17
C GLU A 340 -13.14 -9.76 -5.23
N PRO A 341 -12.78 -8.46 -5.20
CA PRO A 341 -13.30 -7.50 -6.16
C PRO A 341 -13.07 -7.87 -7.64
N VAL A 342 -11.98 -8.58 -7.94
CA VAL A 342 -11.65 -9.04 -9.29
C VAL A 342 -12.66 -10.07 -9.83
N LEU A 343 -13.31 -10.85 -8.96
CA LEU A 343 -14.29 -11.88 -9.34
C LEU A 343 -15.71 -11.33 -9.51
N VAL A 344 -15.97 -10.07 -9.20
CA VAL A 344 -17.30 -9.45 -9.30
C VAL A 344 -17.96 -9.63 -10.68
N PRO A 345 -17.27 -9.42 -11.83
CA PRO A 345 -17.90 -9.60 -13.14
C PRO A 345 -18.37 -11.04 -13.38
N GLU A 346 -17.58 -12.03 -13.00
CA GLU A 346 -17.87 -13.45 -13.16
C GLU A 346 -19.04 -13.89 -12.28
N LEU A 347 -18.94 -13.64 -10.97
CA LEU A 347 -19.95 -14.03 -9.98
C LEU A 347 -21.29 -13.32 -10.21
N ARG A 348 -21.27 -12.09 -10.71
CA ARG A 348 -22.47 -11.41 -11.18
C ARG A 348 -23.11 -12.13 -12.38
N GLY A 349 -22.28 -12.70 -13.25
CA GLY A 349 -22.72 -13.56 -14.36
C GLY A 349 -23.43 -14.80 -13.86
N VAL A 350 -22.82 -15.52 -12.91
CA VAL A 350 -23.41 -16.72 -12.25
C VAL A 350 -24.74 -16.38 -11.58
N LEU A 351 -24.77 -15.31 -10.75
CA LEU A 351 -26.03 -14.88 -10.11
C LEU A 351 -27.16 -14.65 -11.12
N ARG A 352 -26.86 -14.01 -12.24
CA ARG A 352 -27.88 -13.74 -13.26
C ARG A 352 -28.32 -14.98 -14.01
N SER A 353 -27.40 -15.89 -14.35
CA SER A 353 -27.74 -17.14 -15.08
C SER A 353 -28.55 -18.09 -14.22
N GLU A 354 -28.17 -18.26 -12.96
CA GLU A 354 -28.82 -19.25 -12.07
C GLU A 354 -30.14 -18.75 -11.47
N THR A 355 -30.30 -17.44 -11.30
CA THR A 355 -31.50 -16.90 -10.64
C THR A 355 -32.44 -16.15 -11.56
N GLY A 356 -32.02 -15.81 -12.77
CA GLY A 356 -32.78 -14.93 -13.66
C GLY A 356 -32.92 -13.49 -13.17
N SER A 357 -32.23 -13.09 -12.11
CA SER A 357 -32.33 -11.75 -11.52
C SER A 357 -31.95 -10.66 -12.53
N LEU A 358 -32.76 -9.59 -12.59
CA LEU A 358 -32.53 -8.44 -13.45
C LEU A 358 -31.49 -7.46 -12.90
N GLY A 359 -31.20 -7.52 -11.59
CA GLY A 359 -30.26 -6.58 -10.96
C GLY A 359 -29.50 -7.21 -9.79
N VAL A 360 -28.22 -6.84 -9.69
CA VAL A 360 -27.32 -7.24 -8.60
C VAL A 360 -26.87 -5.97 -7.89
N ARG A 361 -26.99 -5.93 -6.57
CA ARG A 361 -26.42 -4.88 -5.73
C ARG A 361 -25.00 -5.29 -5.32
N MET A 362 -24.12 -4.32 -5.14
CA MET A 362 -22.77 -4.54 -4.68
C MET A 362 -22.42 -3.53 -3.59
N THR A 363 -21.74 -4.01 -2.56
CA THR A 363 -21.15 -3.18 -1.51
C THR A 363 -19.71 -3.62 -1.32
N MET A 364 -18.79 -2.65 -1.23
CA MET A 364 -17.41 -2.93 -0.84
C MET A 364 -17.33 -3.04 0.68
N ALA A 365 -16.60 -4.02 1.17
CA ALA A 365 -16.38 -4.28 2.58
C ALA A 365 -14.92 -4.69 2.81
N GLU A 366 -14.52 -4.76 4.06
CA GLU A 366 -13.24 -5.31 4.48
C GLU A 366 -13.47 -6.53 5.36
N ARG A 367 -12.63 -7.55 5.24
CA ARG A 367 -12.61 -8.69 6.14
C ARG A 367 -11.23 -8.90 6.73
N TRP A 368 -11.18 -9.42 7.93
CA TRP A 368 -9.96 -9.78 8.64
C TRP A 368 -9.95 -11.30 8.87
N PRO A 369 -9.41 -12.09 7.91
CA PRO A 369 -9.31 -13.53 8.10
C PRO A 369 -8.27 -13.82 9.19
N ALA A 370 -8.64 -14.62 10.19
CA ALA A 370 -7.66 -15.11 11.16
C ALA A 370 -6.59 -15.97 10.45
N ALA A 371 -5.34 -15.83 10.88
CA ALA A 371 -4.27 -16.73 10.44
C ALA A 371 -4.65 -18.17 10.75
N ARG A 372 -4.54 -19.05 9.75
CA ARG A 372 -4.90 -20.46 9.88
C ARG A 372 -3.90 -21.33 9.13
N SER A 373 -3.63 -22.51 9.69
CA SER A 373 -2.93 -23.61 9.02
C SER A 373 -3.93 -24.71 8.64
N VAL A 374 -3.55 -25.52 7.67
CA VAL A 374 -4.27 -26.74 7.31
C VAL A 374 -3.31 -27.89 7.48
N ASP A 375 -3.59 -28.72 8.49
CA ASP A 375 -2.87 -29.94 8.75
C ASP A 375 -3.73 -31.16 8.34
N SER A 376 -3.13 -32.33 8.32
CA SER A 376 -3.86 -33.58 8.07
C SER A 376 -3.57 -34.62 9.17
N VAL A 377 -4.62 -35.27 9.64
CA VAL A 377 -4.55 -36.39 10.60
C VAL A 377 -5.15 -37.65 10.03
N VAL A 378 -4.77 -38.80 10.56
CA VAL A 378 -5.33 -40.09 10.16
C VAL A 378 -6.23 -40.61 11.28
N VAL A 379 -7.50 -40.87 10.98
CA VAL A 379 -8.49 -41.44 11.89
C VAL A 379 -9.06 -42.70 11.24
N ASP A 380 -8.92 -43.86 11.88
CA ASP A 380 -9.38 -45.17 11.39
C ASP A 380 -8.95 -45.41 9.91
N GLY A 381 -7.70 -45.06 9.58
CA GLY A 381 -7.14 -45.22 8.22
C GLY A 381 -7.63 -44.17 7.19
N GLN A 382 -8.42 -43.17 7.59
CA GLN A 382 -8.89 -42.09 6.72
C GLN A 382 -8.13 -40.82 6.98
N LEU A 383 -7.62 -40.16 5.93
CA LEU A 383 -6.95 -38.87 6.00
C LEU A 383 -8.03 -37.75 6.12
N ILE A 384 -7.91 -36.95 7.14
CA ILE A 384 -8.83 -35.83 7.43
C ILE A 384 -8.03 -34.56 7.60
N ARG A 385 -8.33 -33.53 6.83
CA ARG A 385 -7.73 -32.20 6.98
C ARG A 385 -8.33 -31.50 8.21
N VAL A 386 -7.47 -30.79 8.94
CA VAL A 386 -7.85 -30.01 10.11
C VAL A 386 -7.40 -28.57 9.90
N LYS A 387 -8.33 -27.64 9.84
CA LYS A 387 -8.04 -26.20 9.85
C LYS A 387 -7.80 -25.76 11.30
N ALA A 388 -6.63 -25.20 11.56
CA ALA A 388 -6.27 -24.72 12.88
C ALA A 388 -5.97 -23.21 12.87
N SER A 389 -6.39 -22.53 13.91
CA SER A 389 -6.04 -21.17 14.26
C SER A 389 -5.53 -21.13 15.69
N ALA A 390 -5.00 -19.99 16.16
CA ALA A 390 -4.56 -19.83 17.54
C ALA A 390 -5.65 -20.16 18.59
N ALA A 391 -6.93 -20.01 18.22
CA ALA A 391 -8.06 -20.20 19.13
C ALA A 391 -8.78 -21.53 18.96
N ARG A 392 -8.66 -22.22 17.82
CA ARG A 392 -9.50 -23.37 17.52
C ARG A 392 -8.91 -24.23 16.39
N ALA A 393 -9.06 -25.55 16.53
CA ALA A 393 -8.91 -26.53 15.45
C ALA A 393 -10.29 -27.08 15.05
N LYS A 394 -10.50 -27.29 13.76
CA LYS A 394 -11.73 -27.84 13.21
C LYS A 394 -11.44 -28.78 12.04
N ALA A 395 -11.95 -30.01 12.10
CA ALA A 395 -11.87 -30.97 11.01
C ALA A 395 -12.69 -30.51 9.79
N GLU A 396 -12.18 -30.70 8.58
CA GLU A 396 -12.88 -30.38 7.33
C GLU A 396 -14.11 -31.27 7.17
N HIS A 397 -15.26 -30.63 7.00
CA HIS A 397 -16.56 -31.30 6.98
C HIS A 397 -16.65 -32.41 5.91
N ASP A 398 -16.18 -32.12 4.69
CA ASP A 398 -16.26 -33.04 3.57
C ASP A 398 -15.42 -34.30 3.80
N ASP A 399 -14.22 -34.16 4.37
CA ASP A 399 -13.35 -35.29 4.73
C ASP A 399 -13.99 -36.12 5.85
N VAL A 400 -14.60 -35.46 6.85
CA VAL A 400 -15.33 -36.11 7.94
C VAL A 400 -16.54 -36.87 7.42
N VAL A 401 -17.31 -36.34 6.46
CA VAL A 401 -18.43 -37.02 5.82
C VAL A 401 -17.98 -38.26 5.09
N VAL A 402 -16.88 -38.19 4.32
CA VAL A 402 -16.32 -39.30 3.60
C VAL A 402 -15.85 -40.41 4.59
N ALA A 403 -15.12 -40.01 5.62
CA ALA A 403 -14.62 -40.92 6.66
C ALA A 403 -15.77 -41.55 7.45
N ALA A 404 -16.80 -40.80 7.84
CA ALA A 404 -17.97 -41.32 8.53
C ALA A 404 -18.69 -42.41 7.72
N ARG A 405 -18.90 -42.19 6.42
CA ARG A 405 -19.50 -43.15 5.50
C ARG A 405 -18.66 -44.43 5.36
N ARG A 406 -17.34 -44.32 5.30
CA ARG A 406 -16.43 -45.46 5.12
C ARG A 406 -16.27 -46.28 6.41
N THR A 407 -16.26 -45.62 7.55
CA THR A 407 -16.05 -46.28 8.86
C THR A 407 -17.35 -46.71 9.54
N GLY A 408 -18.51 -46.26 9.06
CA GLY A 408 -19.82 -46.47 9.70
C GLY A 408 -20.00 -45.75 11.02
N ARG A 409 -19.10 -44.82 11.37
CA ARG A 409 -19.18 -44.01 12.61
C ARG A 409 -20.05 -42.78 12.44
N PRO A 410 -20.67 -42.30 13.53
CA PRO A 410 -21.35 -41.03 13.52
C PRO A 410 -20.40 -39.87 13.14
N LEU A 411 -20.84 -38.95 12.30
CA LEU A 411 -20.08 -37.81 11.81
C LEU A 411 -19.41 -36.99 12.93
N ARG A 412 -20.15 -36.73 14.03
CA ARG A 412 -19.65 -36.01 15.22
C ARG A 412 -18.48 -36.71 15.89
N GLU A 413 -18.48 -38.09 15.90
CA GLU A 413 -17.42 -38.88 16.50
C GLU A 413 -16.14 -38.81 15.68
N VAL A 414 -16.27 -38.90 14.36
CA VAL A 414 -15.12 -38.76 13.44
C VAL A 414 -14.50 -37.37 13.53
N ALA A 415 -15.32 -36.29 13.58
CA ALA A 415 -14.85 -34.96 13.75
C ALA A 415 -14.07 -34.75 15.06
N PHE A 416 -14.64 -35.25 16.17
CA PHE A 416 -14.02 -35.14 17.48
C PHE A 416 -12.65 -35.90 17.53
N ARG A 417 -12.58 -37.11 16.96
CA ARG A 417 -11.34 -37.88 16.90
C ARG A 417 -10.27 -37.18 16.05
N ALA A 418 -10.67 -36.55 14.95
CA ALA A 418 -9.72 -35.82 14.09
C ALA A 418 -9.15 -34.58 14.82
N GLU A 419 -10.00 -33.85 15.52
CA GLU A 419 -9.58 -32.68 16.31
C GLU A 419 -8.70 -33.08 17.50
N ALA A 420 -9.02 -34.21 18.19
CA ALA A 420 -8.22 -34.77 19.28
C ALA A 420 -6.84 -35.24 18.79
N ALA A 421 -6.80 -36.04 17.69
CA ALA A 421 -5.53 -36.47 17.10
C ALA A 421 -4.64 -35.36 16.64
N TRP A 422 -5.22 -34.26 16.18
CA TRP A 422 -4.46 -33.04 15.86
C TRP A 422 -3.89 -32.38 17.13
N ALA A 423 -4.69 -32.25 18.19
CA ALA A 423 -4.27 -31.66 19.46
C ALA A 423 -3.15 -32.45 20.13
N GLU A 424 -3.22 -33.79 20.12
CA GLU A 424 -2.17 -34.66 20.64
C GLU A 424 -0.81 -34.47 19.94
N ARG A 425 -0.82 -34.23 18.63
CA ARG A 425 0.40 -33.96 17.84
C ARG A 425 1.03 -32.59 18.14
N GLN A 426 0.25 -31.64 18.63
CA GLN A 426 0.72 -30.27 19.00
C GLN A 426 1.20 -30.22 20.44
N ALA A 427 0.88 -31.19 21.29
CA ALA A 427 1.34 -31.22 22.65
C ALA A 427 2.87 -31.38 22.68
N PRO A 428 3.62 -30.54 23.44
CA PRO A 428 5.07 -30.76 23.61
C PRO A 428 5.30 -32.13 24.21
N ALA A 429 6.31 -32.86 23.66
CA ALA A 429 6.72 -34.14 24.21
C ALA A 429 6.96 -33.97 25.73
N ALA A 430 6.28 -34.79 26.55
CA ALA A 430 6.50 -34.78 27.97
C ALA A 430 7.99 -35.00 28.23
N VAL A 431 8.63 -34.05 28.89
CA VAL A 431 10.02 -34.22 29.35
C VAL A 431 9.99 -35.37 30.34
N ASP A 432 10.58 -36.50 29.94
CA ASP A 432 10.73 -37.68 30.78
C ASP A 432 11.60 -37.32 31.97
N GLY A 433 10.96 -37.15 33.12
CA GLY A 433 11.58 -36.77 34.40
C GLY A 433 12.30 -37.92 35.11
N SER A 434 13.07 -38.75 34.36
CA SER A 434 13.84 -39.83 34.91
C SER A 434 15.35 -39.56 34.95
N ASP A 435 15.76 -38.48 35.59
CA ASP A 435 17.15 -38.31 36.08
C ASP A 435 17.16 -37.44 37.36
N ILE A 436 16.56 -37.97 38.42
CA ILE A 436 16.95 -37.59 39.78
C ILE A 436 17.90 -38.67 40.24
N ASP A 437 19.17 -38.44 39.95
CA ASP A 437 20.26 -39.28 40.47
C ASP A 437 20.36 -39.07 41.98
N ALA A 438 20.06 -40.18 42.67
CA ALA A 438 20.22 -40.26 44.13
C ALA A 438 21.70 -40.51 44.43
N THR A 439 22.43 -39.44 44.74
CA THR A 439 23.69 -39.60 45.53
C THR A 439 23.48 -38.95 46.88
N GLY A 440 22.88 -39.76 47.78
CA GLY A 440 23.13 -39.54 49.19
C GLY A 440 24.47 -40.18 49.53
N ASP A 441 25.32 -39.46 50.15
CA ASP A 441 26.26 -40.05 51.08
C ASP A 441 26.42 -39.15 52.28
N GLY A 442 26.22 -39.75 53.45
CA GLY A 442 26.32 -39.15 54.74
C GLY A 442 27.77 -38.96 55.17
N ASP A 443 28.00 -38.01 55.97
CA ASP A 443 28.91 -38.19 57.11
C ASP A 443 28.54 -37.20 58.24
N GLN A 444 28.25 -37.75 59.40
CA GLN A 444 28.49 -37.22 60.72
C GLN A 444 29.81 -37.86 61.21
N PRO A 445 30.55 -37.39 62.22
CA PRO A 445 30.21 -36.47 63.32
C PRO A 445 31.41 -35.58 63.79
N ALA A 446 31.15 -34.64 64.56
CA ALA A 446 31.72 -34.25 65.87
C ALA A 446 31.47 -32.77 66.19
#